data_891cd5fad58bb75470f6e7727e74f909
#
_entry.id   891cd5fad58bb75470f6e7727e74f909
#
_cell.length_a   1.000
_cell.length_b   1.000
_cell.length_c   1.000
_cell.angle_alpha   90.00
_cell.angle_beta   90.00
_cell.angle_gamma   90.00
#
_symmetry.space_group_name_H-M   'P 1'
#
loop_
_entity.id
_entity.type
_entity.pdbx_description
1 polymer ?
#
loop_
_entity_poly.entity_id
_entity_poly.type
_entity_poly.pdbx_seq_one_letter_code
_entity_poly.pdbx_strand_id
1 'polypeptide(L)'
;MSKYKANYDFPSVPRGKMVLFAGQEALSSHFMRKLKGELAQTGREVVDLSELSSPLELREALGESLFSSSKLVVLKDLQEVKFDYLKILEGFLKSDSDIILLATADSRFARTKAFKALEKAGCKTALYPQPDYLSREDMVKKLFAIEGGSIDPAAAAFLAQSVEDASLLVGFCLQLLSECPGTVSKGDVFALTGLSPRPTAFDAAKKALAGDRSALSDLRKVLLEGEAPIAVIGALDYKFREQCLKAEGTLSPRDWAASFSLLSRANLALTSSSPQAGIDLIYEALRTVCEGARWKK
;
A
#
# COMPACT_ATOMS: atom_id res chain seq x y z
N MET A 1 3.15 2.83 22.82
CA MET A 1 2.11 3.15 21.83
C MET A 1 2.60 4.31 20.98
N SER A 2 2.97 4.03 19.73
CA SER A 2 3.53 5.04 18.81
C SER A 2 2.49 6.13 18.52
N LYS A 3 2.84 7.39 18.75
CA LYS A 3 2.03 8.57 18.47
C LYS A 3 1.99 8.96 16.98
N TYR A 4 2.57 8.17 16.11
CA TYR A 4 2.56 8.40 14.65
C TYR A 4 1.55 7.46 13.99
N LYS A 5 0.26 7.79 14.06
CA LYS A 5 -0.68 7.32 13.05
C LYS A 5 -0.38 8.13 11.78
N ALA A 6 0.26 7.50 10.82
CA ALA A 6 0.33 8.08 9.48
C ALA A 6 -1.11 8.15 8.96
N ASN A 7 -1.57 9.35 8.68
CA ASN A 7 -2.91 9.60 8.17
C ASN A 7 -2.82 9.58 6.65
N TYR A 8 -3.53 8.67 5.98
CA TYR A 8 -3.63 8.68 4.52
C TYR A 8 -4.80 9.60 4.12
N ASP A 9 -4.49 10.67 3.42
CA ASP A 9 -5.50 11.66 3.03
C ASP A 9 -5.95 11.41 1.59
N PHE A 10 -7.25 11.13 1.42
CA PHE A 10 -7.87 11.03 0.09
C PHE A 10 -8.36 12.41 -0.33
N PRO A 11 -7.83 12.95 -1.44
CA PRO A 11 -8.36 14.20 -1.97
C PRO A 11 -9.80 13.99 -2.46
N SER A 12 -10.64 15.00 -2.27
CA SER A 12 -11.93 15.04 -2.97
C SER A 12 -11.68 15.05 -4.47
N VAL A 13 -12.50 14.32 -5.24
CA VAL A 13 -12.41 14.33 -6.70
C VAL A 13 -12.85 15.72 -7.22
N PRO A 14 -11.94 16.55 -7.72
CA PRO A 14 -12.26 17.90 -8.13
C PRO A 14 -13.04 17.88 -9.46
N ARG A 15 -13.79 18.95 -9.72
CA ARG A 15 -14.45 19.19 -11.00
C ARG A 15 -13.87 20.44 -11.65
N GLY A 16 -13.65 20.39 -12.95
CA GLY A 16 -13.09 21.51 -13.71
C GLY A 16 -12.89 21.13 -15.17
N LYS A 17 -12.44 22.09 -15.94
CA LYS A 17 -12.16 21.92 -17.37
C LYS A 17 -11.03 20.91 -17.62
N MET A 18 -10.03 20.89 -16.77
CA MET A 18 -8.99 19.87 -16.72
C MET A 18 -8.86 19.35 -15.31
N VAL A 19 -8.87 18.02 -15.16
CA VAL A 19 -8.64 17.32 -13.89
C VAL A 19 -7.47 16.36 -14.06
N LEU A 20 -6.45 16.55 -13.24
CA LEU A 20 -5.24 15.73 -13.23
C LEU A 20 -5.22 14.86 -11.96
N PHE A 21 -5.25 13.55 -12.16
CA PHE A 21 -5.08 12.54 -11.13
C PHE A 21 -3.62 12.08 -11.11
N ALA A 22 -2.90 12.39 -10.05
CA ALA A 22 -1.48 12.06 -9.99
C ALA A 22 -1.13 11.27 -8.72
N GLY A 23 -0.14 10.38 -8.83
CA GLY A 23 0.38 9.66 -7.70
C GLY A 23 0.32 8.14 -7.85
N GLN A 24 -0.27 7.44 -6.87
CA GLN A 24 -0.41 5.99 -6.89
C GLN A 24 -1.35 5.59 -8.05
N GLU A 25 -0.82 4.79 -8.97
CA GLU A 25 -1.44 4.52 -10.28
C GLU A 25 -2.84 3.91 -10.19
N ALA A 26 -3.02 2.89 -9.36
CA ALA A 26 -4.32 2.22 -9.25
C ALA A 26 -5.40 3.14 -8.67
N LEU A 27 -5.07 4.01 -7.71
CA LEU A 27 -5.99 5.01 -7.17
C LEU A 27 -6.30 6.10 -8.20
N SER A 28 -5.28 6.64 -8.85
CA SER A 28 -5.43 7.66 -9.89
C SER A 28 -6.32 7.15 -11.03
N SER A 29 -6.08 5.93 -11.50
CA SER A 29 -6.87 5.28 -12.55
C SER A 29 -8.29 4.94 -12.10
N HIS A 30 -8.48 4.53 -10.84
CA HIS A 30 -9.81 4.22 -10.29
C HIS A 30 -10.68 5.48 -10.23
N PHE A 31 -10.20 6.55 -9.61
CA PHE A 31 -10.99 7.78 -9.45
C PHE A 31 -11.19 8.52 -10.77
N MET A 32 -10.20 8.46 -11.68
CA MET A 32 -10.40 8.98 -13.03
C MET A 32 -11.51 8.22 -13.76
N ARG A 33 -11.52 6.88 -13.72
CA ARG A 33 -12.57 6.06 -14.35
C ARG A 33 -13.96 6.35 -13.75
N LYS A 34 -14.03 6.55 -12.43
CA LYS A 34 -15.28 6.91 -11.75
C LYS A 34 -15.82 8.24 -12.27
N LEU A 35 -14.99 9.28 -12.30
CA LEU A 35 -15.38 10.60 -12.83
C LEU A 35 -15.70 10.54 -14.34
N LYS A 36 -14.92 9.77 -15.13
CA LYS A 36 -15.21 9.50 -16.54
C LYS A 36 -16.62 8.92 -16.73
N GLY A 37 -16.97 7.91 -15.91
CA GLY A 37 -18.31 7.28 -15.95
C GLY A 37 -19.43 8.26 -15.65
N GLU A 38 -19.28 9.09 -14.61
CA GLU A 38 -20.26 10.14 -14.27
C GLU A 38 -20.43 11.15 -15.40
N LEU A 39 -19.34 11.63 -15.98
CA LEU A 39 -19.36 12.64 -17.05
C LEU A 39 -19.84 12.07 -18.39
N ALA A 40 -19.57 10.81 -18.70
CA ALA A 40 -20.08 10.17 -19.92
C ALA A 40 -21.61 10.06 -19.93
N GLN A 41 -22.25 9.90 -18.76
CA GLN A 41 -23.71 9.88 -18.64
C GLN A 41 -24.35 11.23 -19.00
N THR A 42 -23.58 12.32 -19.06
CA THR A 42 -24.10 13.63 -19.49
C THR A 42 -24.20 13.80 -21.01
N GLY A 43 -23.98 12.75 -21.80
CA GLY A 43 -24.09 12.76 -23.26
C GLY A 43 -22.86 13.29 -23.99
N ARG A 44 -21.71 13.40 -23.31
CA ARG A 44 -20.45 13.84 -23.90
C ARG A 44 -19.82 12.76 -24.79
N GLU A 45 -19.29 13.14 -25.93
CA GLU A 45 -18.44 12.28 -26.75
C GLU A 45 -17.13 11.97 -26.00
N VAL A 46 -16.83 10.68 -25.80
CA VAL A 46 -15.59 10.26 -25.11
C VAL A 46 -14.49 10.02 -26.12
N VAL A 47 -13.40 10.78 -26.00
CA VAL A 47 -12.19 10.63 -26.81
C VAL A 47 -11.06 10.13 -25.91
N ASP A 48 -10.54 8.93 -26.16
CA ASP A 48 -9.45 8.33 -25.38
C ASP A 48 -8.12 8.51 -26.12
N LEU A 49 -7.17 9.17 -25.50
CA LEU A 49 -5.81 9.44 -26.00
C LEU A 49 -4.79 8.58 -25.25
N SER A 50 -4.99 7.27 -25.22
CA SER A 50 -4.08 6.35 -24.53
C SER A 50 -2.69 6.26 -25.17
N GLU A 51 -2.56 6.59 -26.46
CA GLU A 51 -1.29 6.57 -27.20
C GLU A 51 -1.09 7.90 -27.96
N LEU A 52 -0.92 8.96 -27.18
CA LEU A 52 -0.74 10.29 -27.76
C LEU A 52 0.66 10.44 -28.38
N SER A 53 0.74 10.51 -29.70
CA SER A 53 2.00 10.52 -30.46
C SER A 53 2.41 11.90 -30.99
N SER A 54 1.49 12.82 -31.18
CA SER A 54 1.77 14.10 -31.79
C SER A 54 1.04 15.31 -31.15
N PRO A 55 1.64 16.53 -31.26
CA PRO A 55 0.94 17.75 -30.84
C PRO A 55 -0.36 18.00 -31.60
N LEU A 56 -0.46 17.51 -32.85
CA LEU A 56 -1.63 17.70 -33.70
C LEU A 56 -2.83 16.91 -33.13
N GLU A 57 -2.63 15.64 -32.79
CA GLU A 57 -3.67 14.79 -32.17
C GLU A 57 -4.23 15.43 -30.90
N LEU A 58 -3.36 15.96 -30.04
CA LEU A 58 -3.80 16.63 -28.82
C LEU A 58 -4.62 17.90 -29.14
N ARG A 59 -4.23 18.69 -30.14
CA ARG A 59 -4.97 19.86 -30.57
C ARG A 59 -6.32 19.51 -31.18
N GLU A 60 -6.39 18.47 -32.00
CA GLU A 60 -7.62 18.00 -32.62
C GLU A 60 -8.60 17.46 -31.57
N ALA A 61 -8.11 16.69 -30.59
CA ALA A 61 -8.93 16.19 -29.51
C ALA A 61 -9.50 17.32 -28.62
N LEU A 62 -8.70 18.35 -28.36
CA LEU A 62 -9.08 19.54 -27.56
C LEU A 62 -9.75 20.63 -28.38
N GLY A 63 -9.90 20.44 -29.68
CA GLY A 63 -10.61 21.33 -30.58
C GLY A 63 -12.12 21.01 -30.62
N GLU A 64 -12.91 22.03 -30.98
CA GLU A 64 -14.35 21.85 -31.21
C GLU A 64 -14.56 21.03 -32.49
N SER A 65 -15.48 20.08 -32.44
CA SER A 65 -15.90 19.29 -33.58
C SER A 65 -17.10 19.95 -34.26
N LEU A 66 -17.20 19.84 -35.56
CA LEU A 66 -18.36 20.26 -36.32
C LEU A 66 -19.66 19.51 -35.92
N PHE A 67 -19.51 18.33 -35.28
CA PHE A 67 -20.62 17.44 -34.96
C PHE A 67 -20.87 17.32 -33.44
N SER A 68 -19.94 17.78 -32.60
CA SER A 68 -20.07 17.69 -31.14
C SER A 68 -19.32 18.84 -30.49
N SER A 69 -20.06 19.70 -29.79
CA SER A 69 -19.51 20.79 -28.99
C SER A 69 -19.05 20.36 -27.61
N SER A 70 -19.48 19.17 -27.14
CA SER A 70 -19.29 18.71 -25.77
C SER A 70 -18.52 17.38 -25.77
N LYS A 71 -17.22 17.43 -25.43
CA LYS A 71 -16.34 16.26 -25.42
C LYS A 71 -15.78 15.98 -24.03
N LEU A 72 -15.46 14.72 -23.78
CA LEU A 72 -14.70 14.24 -22.64
C LEU A 72 -13.42 13.57 -23.16
N VAL A 73 -12.31 14.28 -23.06
CA VAL A 73 -11.00 13.80 -23.50
C VAL A 73 -10.31 13.13 -22.32
N VAL A 74 -9.76 11.94 -22.53
CA VAL A 74 -9.03 11.17 -21.51
C VAL A 74 -7.60 10.97 -21.97
N LEU A 75 -6.65 11.43 -21.18
CA LEU A 75 -5.22 11.33 -21.44
C LEU A 75 -4.54 10.56 -20.31
N LYS A 76 -3.97 9.42 -20.61
CA LYS A 76 -3.22 8.62 -19.64
C LYS A 76 -1.75 8.98 -19.66
N ASP A 77 -1.12 8.84 -18.51
CA ASP A 77 0.34 8.90 -18.35
C ASP A 77 0.98 10.15 -18.96
N LEU A 78 0.49 11.32 -18.53
CA LEU A 78 0.94 12.62 -19.02
C LEU A 78 2.48 12.77 -18.97
N GLN A 79 3.16 12.08 -18.05
CA GLN A 79 4.61 12.06 -17.94
C GLN A 79 5.31 11.36 -19.13
N GLU A 80 4.62 10.50 -19.87
CA GLU A 80 5.16 9.75 -21.00
C GLU A 80 5.07 10.53 -22.33
N VAL A 81 4.36 11.66 -22.35
CA VAL A 81 4.21 12.49 -23.53
C VAL A 81 5.53 13.18 -23.87
N LYS A 82 6.08 12.90 -25.07
CA LYS A 82 7.44 13.26 -25.47
C LYS A 82 7.58 14.61 -26.14
N PHE A 83 6.48 15.31 -26.44
CA PHE A 83 6.50 16.64 -27.06
C PHE A 83 6.07 17.73 -26.06
N ASP A 84 6.27 19.00 -26.44
CA ASP A 84 5.86 20.14 -25.62
C ASP A 84 4.33 20.32 -25.64
N TYR A 85 3.66 19.69 -24.69
CA TYR A 85 2.21 19.77 -24.51
C TYR A 85 1.75 20.95 -23.64
N LEU A 86 2.65 21.58 -22.87
CA LEU A 86 2.27 22.57 -21.87
C LEU A 86 1.55 23.78 -22.49
N LYS A 87 2.10 24.34 -23.57
CA LYS A 87 1.47 25.48 -24.26
C LYS A 87 0.09 25.13 -24.80
N ILE A 88 -0.10 23.90 -25.26
CA ILE A 88 -1.39 23.42 -25.76
C ILE A 88 -2.41 23.36 -24.62
N LEU A 89 -2.02 22.73 -23.49
CA LEU A 89 -2.89 22.59 -22.32
C LEU A 89 -3.18 23.94 -21.64
N GLU A 90 -2.20 24.82 -21.53
CA GLU A 90 -2.42 26.20 -21.03
C GLU A 90 -3.37 27.00 -21.92
N GLY A 91 -3.25 26.87 -23.23
CA GLY A 91 -4.18 27.48 -24.20
C GLY A 91 -5.59 26.92 -24.07
N PHE A 92 -5.71 25.60 -23.95
CA PHE A 92 -6.97 24.92 -23.71
C PHE A 92 -7.64 25.39 -22.42
N LEU A 93 -6.91 25.47 -21.31
CA LEU A 93 -7.45 25.89 -20.01
C LEU A 93 -8.01 27.34 -20.07
N LYS A 94 -7.48 28.20 -20.93
CA LYS A 94 -7.92 29.59 -21.13
C LYS A 94 -9.04 29.73 -22.17
N SER A 95 -9.30 28.71 -22.99
CA SER A 95 -10.37 28.75 -24.00
C SER A 95 -11.75 28.67 -23.36
N ASP A 96 -12.79 28.98 -24.10
CA ASP A 96 -14.18 28.91 -23.62
C ASP A 96 -14.93 27.66 -24.16
N SER A 97 -14.20 26.57 -24.44
CA SER A 97 -14.77 25.33 -24.95
C SER A 97 -15.46 24.53 -23.86
N ASP A 98 -16.52 23.80 -24.20
CA ASP A 98 -17.24 22.86 -23.32
C ASP A 98 -16.59 21.45 -23.34
N ILE A 99 -15.28 21.40 -23.46
CA ILE A 99 -14.50 20.16 -23.42
C ILE A 99 -13.95 19.96 -22.00
N ILE A 100 -14.03 18.75 -21.51
CA ILE A 100 -13.42 18.36 -20.24
C ILE A 100 -12.25 17.42 -20.54
N LEU A 101 -11.08 17.69 -19.95
CA LEU A 101 -9.89 16.84 -20.02
C LEU A 101 -9.65 16.15 -18.68
N LEU A 102 -9.65 14.84 -18.69
CA LEU A 102 -9.18 14.03 -17.56
C LEU A 102 -7.79 13.48 -17.88
N ALA A 103 -6.84 13.68 -17.00
CA ALA A 103 -5.48 13.17 -17.20
C ALA A 103 -4.98 12.38 -16.00
N THR A 104 -4.11 11.38 -16.24
CA THR A 104 -3.35 10.71 -15.17
C THR A 104 -1.86 11.04 -15.28
N ALA A 105 -1.16 10.99 -14.15
CA ALA A 105 0.29 11.07 -14.10
C ALA A 105 0.85 10.34 -12.89
N ASP A 106 2.14 9.98 -12.94
CA ASP A 106 2.83 9.34 -11.84
C ASP A 106 3.10 10.30 -10.65
N SER A 107 3.56 9.76 -9.54
CA SER A 107 3.86 10.54 -8.33
C SER A 107 5.04 11.53 -8.50
N ARG A 108 5.95 11.26 -9.45
CA ARG A 108 7.10 12.12 -9.74
C ARG A 108 6.66 13.37 -10.50
N PHE A 109 5.63 13.24 -11.32
CA PHE A 109 5.09 14.37 -12.09
C PHE A 109 4.65 15.53 -11.19
N ALA A 110 4.08 15.27 -10.04
CA ALA A 110 3.66 16.29 -9.07
C ALA A 110 4.80 17.21 -8.58
N ARG A 111 6.06 16.80 -8.77
CA ARG A 111 7.25 17.60 -8.40
C ARG A 111 7.83 18.40 -9.57
N THR A 112 7.26 18.29 -10.76
CA THR A 112 7.79 18.92 -11.98
C THR A 112 7.35 20.39 -12.11
N LYS A 113 8.09 21.14 -12.95
CA LYS A 113 7.69 22.49 -13.36
C LYS A 113 6.40 22.48 -14.18
N ALA A 114 6.18 21.40 -14.96
CA ALA A 114 4.98 21.19 -15.76
C ALA A 114 3.72 21.12 -14.88
N PHE A 115 3.76 20.35 -13.80
CA PHE A 115 2.66 20.26 -12.86
C PHE A 115 2.28 21.64 -12.29
N LYS A 116 3.26 22.39 -11.80
CA LYS A 116 3.05 23.74 -11.24
C LYS A 116 2.49 24.73 -12.26
N ALA A 117 2.92 24.62 -13.52
CA ALA A 117 2.41 25.45 -14.61
C ALA A 117 0.94 25.15 -14.89
N LEU A 118 0.55 23.87 -14.94
CA LEU A 118 -0.84 23.46 -15.13
C LEU A 118 -1.75 23.89 -13.97
N GLU A 119 -1.31 23.74 -12.71
CA GLU A 119 -2.06 24.24 -11.55
C GLU A 119 -2.28 25.75 -11.64
N LYS A 120 -1.22 26.51 -11.96
CA LYS A 120 -1.31 27.98 -12.15
C LYS A 120 -2.25 28.36 -13.29
N ALA A 121 -2.33 27.54 -14.33
CA ALA A 121 -3.24 27.77 -15.47
C ALA A 121 -4.70 27.40 -15.15
N GLY A 122 -4.99 26.82 -13.98
CA GLY A 122 -6.35 26.47 -13.54
C GLY A 122 -6.70 24.98 -13.61
N CYS A 123 -5.73 24.10 -13.89
CA CYS A 123 -5.93 22.66 -13.78
C CYS A 123 -6.30 22.29 -12.33
N LYS A 124 -7.32 21.48 -12.16
CA LYS A 124 -7.69 20.90 -10.86
C LYS A 124 -6.93 19.60 -10.66
N THR A 125 -6.36 19.42 -9.48
CA THR A 125 -5.49 18.29 -9.19
C THR A 125 -6.02 17.44 -8.05
N ALA A 126 -5.90 16.12 -8.19
CA ALA A 126 -6.13 15.13 -7.14
C ALA A 126 -4.86 14.30 -6.96
N LEU A 127 -4.20 14.47 -5.81
CA LEU A 127 -2.93 13.81 -5.53
C LEU A 127 -3.14 12.61 -4.61
N TYR A 128 -2.79 11.42 -5.10
CA TYR A 128 -2.84 10.16 -4.36
C TYR A 128 -1.41 9.72 -3.99
N PRO A 129 -0.91 10.06 -2.80
CA PRO A 129 0.45 9.70 -2.43
C PRO A 129 0.62 8.19 -2.37
N GLN A 130 1.85 7.71 -2.62
CA GLN A 130 2.17 6.30 -2.40
C GLN A 130 2.07 6.01 -0.89
N PRO A 131 1.26 5.02 -0.47
CA PRO A 131 1.15 4.69 0.94
C PRO A 131 2.46 4.05 1.42
N ASP A 132 2.99 4.55 2.54
CA ASP A 132 4.03 3.86 3.28
C ASP A 132 3.43 2.72 4.12
N TYR A 133 4.29 1.90 4.73
CA TYR A 133 3.86 0.75 5.52
C TYR A 133 2.87 1.13 6.64
N LEU A 134 3.05 2.28 7.28
CA LEU A 134 2.23 2.73 8.40
C LEU A 134 0.86 3.28 7.97
N SER A 135 0.79 3.84 6.76
CA SER A 135 -0.43 4.45 6.21
C SER A 135 -1.30 3.49 5.40
N ARG A 136 -0.82 2.30 5.05
CA ARG A 136 -1.58 1.31 4.24
C ARG A 136 -2.91 0.91 4.88
N GLU A 137 -2.93 0.62 6.18
CA GLU A 137 -4.16 0.24 6.88
C GLU A 137 -5.20 1.37 6.86
N ASP A 138 -4.74 2.61 7.07
CA ASP A 138 -5.61 3.79 7.02
C ASP A 138 -6.12 4.03 5.58
N MET A 139 -5.27 3.85 4.58
CA MET A 139 -5.67 3.90 3.17
C MET A 139 -6.77 2.87 2.86
N VAL A 140 -6.61 1.62 3.28
CA VAL A 140 -7.62 0.57 3.06
C VAL A 140 -8.96 0.98 3.67
N LYS A 141 -9.00 1.37 4.95
CA LYS A 141 -10.22 1.78 5.64
C LYS A 141 -10.92 2.96 4.96
N LYS A 142 -10.13 3.97 4.56
CA LYS A 142 -10.66 5.16 3.89
C LYS A 142 -11.16 4.87 2.49
N LEU A 143 -10.47 4.00 1.73
CA LEU A 143 -10.95 3.60 0.40
C LEU A 143 -12.31 2.91 0.49
N PHE A 144 -12.48 1.98 1.45
CA PHE A 144 -13.78 1.36 1.70
C PHE A 144 -14.85 2.39 2.04
N ALA A 145 -14.57 3.32 2.95
CA ALA A 145 -15.52 4.36 3.35
C ALA A 145 -15.93 5.27 2.18
N ILE A 146 -15.00 5.68 1.32
CA ILE A 146 -15.26 6.54 0.15
C ILE A 146 -16.11 5.81 -0.90
N GLU A 147 -15.88 4.50 -1.06
CA GLU A 147 -16.66 3.67 -2.00
C GLU A 147 -17.98 3.15 -1.39
N GLY A 148 -18.35 3.60 -0.18
CA GLY A 148 -19.60 3.25 0.47
C GLY A 148 -19.62 1.84 1.07
N GLY A 149 -18.48 1.18 1.18
CA GLY A 149 -18.32 -0.13 1.82
C GLY A 149 -17.83 -0.03 3.26
N SER A 150 -17.69 -1.18 3.91
CA SER A 150 -17.17 -1.32 5.26
C SER A 150 -16.21 -2.51 5.34
N ILE A 151 -15.20 -2.40 6.18
CA ILE A 151 -14.22 -3.45 6.44
C ILE A 151 -13.87 -3.51 7.93
N ASP A 152 -13.81 -4.71 8.49
CA ASP A 152 -13.39 -4.91 9.86
C ASP A 152 -11.94 -4.40 10.07
N PRO A 153 -11.63 -3.75 11.21
CA PRO A 153 -10.28 -3.29 11.49
C PRO A 153 -9.21 -4.41 11.42
N ALA A 154 -9.58 -5.62 11.86
CA ALA A 154 -8.68 -6.79 11.78
C ALA A 154 -8.46 -7.26 10.33
N ALA A 155 -9.49 -7.15 9.47
CA ALA A 155 -9.40 -7.46 8.04
C ALA A 155 -8.56 -6.41 7.30
N ALA A 156 -8.76 -5.13 7.60
CA ALA A 156 -7.97 -4.04 7.02
C ALA A 156 -6.48 -4.14 7.38
N ALA A 157 -6.17 -4.38 8.65
CA ALA A 157 -4.80 -4.59 9.10
C ALA A 157 -4.17 -5.82 8.44
N PHE A 158 -4.93 -6.93 8.33
CA PHE A 158 -4.47 -8.16 7.69
C PHE A 158 -4.15 -7.93 6.21
N LEU A 159 -5.06 -7.30 5.47
CA LEU A 159 -4.86 -7.00 4.03
C LEU A 159 -3.65 -6.09 3.82
N ALA A 160 -3.55 -5.01 4.59
CA ALA A 160 -2.46 -4.04 4.51
C ALA A 160 -1.07 -4.64 4.83
N GLN A 161 -1.00 -5.62 5.73
CA GLN A 161 0.23 -6.30 6.10
C GLN A 161 0.62 -7.42 5.11
N SER A 162 -0.39 -8.06 4.49
CA SER A 162 -0.16 -9.19 3.60
C SER A 162 0.22 -8.78 2.17
N VAL A 163 -0.06 -7.54 1.77
CA VAL A 163 0.17 -7.04 0.40
C VAL A 163 1.17 -5.88 0.44
N GLU A 164 2.37 -6.13 -0.11
CA GLU A 164 3.42 -5.10 -0.15
C GLU A 164 3.20 -4.09 -1.29
N ASP A 165 2.75 -4.57 -2.44
CA ASP A 165 2.49 -3.72 -3.59
C ASP A 165 1.19 -2.93 -3.41
N ALA A 166 1.30 -1.60 -3.50
CA ALA A 166 0.16 -0.71 -3.29
C ALA A 166 -0.90 -0.80 -4.38
N SER A 167 -0.51 -1.15 -5.62
CA SER A 167 -1.47 -1.30 -6.73
C SER A 167 -2.28 -2.57 -6.56
N LEU A 168 -1.64 -3.68 -6.16
CA LEU A 168 -2.34 -4.91 -5.80
C LEU A 168 -3.24 -4.71 -4.58
N LEU A 169 -2.78 -3.97 -3.57
CA LEU A 169 -3.58 -3.66 -2.39
C LEU A 169 -4.88 -2.93 -2.76
N VAL A 170 -4.78 -1.91 -3.60
CA VAL A 170 -5.96 -1.20 -4.12
C VAL A 170 -6.84 -2.13 -4.95
N GLY A 171 -6.25 -2.96 -5.82
CA GLY A 171 -6.97 -3.96 -6.61
C GLY A 171 -7.80 -4.89 -5.73
N PHE A 172 -7.22 -5.47 -4.69
CA PHE A 172 -7.94 -6.32 -3.73
C PHE A 172 -9.04 -5.58 -2.98
N CYS A 173 -8.80 -4.32 -2.57
CA CYS A 173 -9.85 -3.52 -1.94
C CYS A 173 -11.07 -3.35 -2.86
N LEU A 174 -10.83 -3.00 -4.13
CA LEU A 174 -11.91 -2.77 -5.11
C LEU A 174 -12.65 -4.07 -5.43
N GLN A 175 -11.94 -5.19 -5.51
CA GLN A 175 -12.54 -6.50 -5.73
C GLN A 175 -13.40 -6.91 -4.53
N LEU A 176 -12.90 -6.78 -3.30
CA LEU A 176 -13.66 -7.05 -2.07
C LEU A 176 -14.92 -6.18 -1.98
N LEU A 177 -14.83 -4.90 -2.35
CA LEU A 177 -15.97 -3.99 -2.40
C LEU A 177 -17.04 -4.44 -3.39
N SER A 178 -16.65 -5.05 -4.51
CA SER A 178 -17.59 -5.52 -5.54
C SER A 178 -18.21 -6.88 -5.21
N GLU A 179 -17.49 -7.76 -4.52
CA GLU A 179 -17.91 -9.15 -4.29
C GLU A 179 -18.55 -9.38 -2.92
N CYS A 180 -18.24 -8.54 -1.93
CA CYS A 180 -18.70 -8.71 -0.56
C CYS A 180 -19.69 -7.60 -0.17
N PRO A 181 -21.01 -7.81 -0.32
CA PRO A 181 -21.99 -6.85 0.17
C PRO A 181 -22.02 -6.83 1.69
N GLY A 182 -21.71 -5.69 2.29
CA GLY A 182 -21.69 -5.50 3.74
C GLY A 182 -20.30 -5.26 4.31
N THR A 183 -20.08 -5.65 5.57
CA THR A 183 -18.78 -5.46 6.23
C THR A 183 -17.84 -6.62 5.91
N VAL A 184 -16.76 -6.31 5.21
CA VAL A 184 -15.74 -7.31 4.83
C VAL A 184 -15.01 -7.80 6.06
N SER A 185 -15.06 -9.10 6.29
CA SER A 185 -14.38 -9.80 7.37
C SER A 185 -12.97 -10.29 6.93
N LYS A 186 -12.17 -10.71 7.90
CA LYS A 186 -10.89 -11.37 7.60
C LYS A 186 -11.05 -12.68 6.81
N GLY A 187 -12.17 -13.39 7.02
CA GLY A 187 -12.49 -14.59 6.26
C GLY A 187 -12.73 -14.29 4.77
N ASP A 188 -13.43 -13.21 4.45
CA ASP A 188 -13.67 -12.77 3.07
C ASP A 188 -12.37 -12.39 2.38
N VAL A 189 -11.49 -11.65 3.08
CA VAL A 189 -10.16 -11.32 2.56
C VAL A 189 -9.38 -12.60 2.23
N PHE A 190 -9.39 -13.58 3.13
CA PHE A 190 -8.71 -14.86 2.91
C PHE A 190 -9.31 -15.64 1.73
N ALA A 191 -10.63 -15.73 1.66
CA ALA A 191 -11.32 -16.47 0.61
C ALA A 191 -11.06 -15.89 -0.78
N LEU A 192 -11.05 -14.57 -0.90
CA LEU A 192 -10.86 -13.89 -2.18
C LEU A 192 -9.40 -13.86 -2.63
N THR A 193 -8.49 -13.53 -1.71
CA THR A 193 -7.10 -13.26 -2.07
C THR A 193 -6.19 -14.48 -1.99
N GLY A 194 -6.61 -15.54 -1.30
CA GLY A 194 -5.76 -16.68 -0.96
C GLY A 194 -4.56 -16.31 -0.07
N LEU A 195 -4.51 -15.06 0.41
CA LEU A 195 -3.43 -14.58 1.25
C LEU A 195 -3.48 -15.27 2.59
N SER A 196 -2.43 -16.00 2.90
CA SER A 196 -2.21 -16.51 4.26
C SER A 196 -1.49 -15.42 5.07
N PRO A 197 -1.81 -15.28 6.37
CA PRO A 197 -1.02 -14.39 7.22
C PRO A 197 0.45 -14.78 7.12
N ARG A 198 1.29 -13.88 6.63
CA ARG A 198 2.73 -14.07 6.73
C ARG A 198 3.12 -13.85 8.18
N PRO A 199 3.62 -14.87 8.87
CA PRO A 199 4.09 -14.64 10.22
C PRO A 199 5.32 -13.73 10.16
N THR A 200 5.42 -12.83 11.12
CA THR A 200 6.63 -12.04 11.33
C THR A 200 7.49 -12.68 12.43
N ALA A 201 8.76 -12.29 12.52
CA ALA A 201 9.61 -12.68 13.64
C ALA A 201 9.01 -12.27 15.00
N PHE A 202 8.26 -11.15 15.04
CA PHE A 202 7.53 -10.71 16.23
C PHE A 202 6.36 -11.64 16.58
N ASP A 203 5.64 -12.16 15.58
CA ASP A 203 4.55 -13.12 15.81
C ASP A 203 5.10 -14.44 16.34
N ALA A 204 6.20 -14.92 15.77
CA ALA A 204 6.90 -16.11 16.27
C ALA A 204 7.34 -15.92 17.73
N ALA A 205 7.94 -14.75 18.06
CA ALA A 205 8.32 -14.43 19.45
C ALA A 205 7.11 -14.40 20.39
N LYS A 206 6.01 -13.78 19.99
CA LYS A 206 4.77 -13.70 20.79
C LYS A 206 4.18 -15.07 21.06
N LYS A 207 4.13 -15.94 20.05
CA LYS A 207 3.67 -17.32 20.21
C LYS A 207 4.58 -18.14 21.12
N ALA A 208 5.91 -18.00 20.98
CA ALA A 208 6.86 -18.67 21.88
C ALA A 208 6.67 -18.25 23.33
N LEU A 209 6.50 -16.96 23.60
CA LEU A 209 6.20 -16.40 24.93
C LEU A 209 4.85 -16.90 25.49
N ALA A 210 3.91 -17.27 24.63
CA ALA A 210 2.66 -17.92 25.02
C ALA A 210 2.78 -19.45 25.21
N GLY A 211 3.95 -20.05 24.93
CA GLY A 211 4.19 -21.49 24.97
C GLY A 211 3.59 -22.25 23.79
N ASP A 212 3.27 -21.57 22.70
CA ASP A 212 2.69 -22.16 21.49
C ASP A 212 3.79 -22.67 20.55
N ARG A 213 3.80 -23.99 20.31
CA ARG A 213 4.78 -24.65 19.44
C ARG A 213 4.72 -24.21 17.98
N SER A 214 3.61 -23.63 17.52
CA SER A 214 3.50 -23.10 16.17
C SER A 214 4.49 -21.94 15.89
N ALA A 215 5.07 -21.36 16.95
CA ALA A 215 6.15 -20.36 16.85
C ALA A 215 7.34 -20.84 15.99
N LEU A 216 7.72 -22.11 16.10
CA LEU A 216 8.83 -22.69 15.32
C LEU A 216 8.47 -22.80 13.81
N SER A 217 7.21 -23.14 13.52
CA SER A 217 6.71 -23.18 12.14
C SER A 217 6.66 -21.78 11.53
N ASP A 218 6.25 -20.78 12.32
CA ASP A 218 6.22 -19.40 11.87
C ASP A 218 7.63 -18.85 11.62
N LEU A 219 8.57 -19.13 12.53
CA LEU A 219 9.98 -18.77 12.33
C LEU A 219 10.55 -19.37 11.04
N ARG A 220 10.20 -20.64 10.75
CA ARG A 220 10.61 -21.29 9.51
C ARG A 220 10.07 -20.56 8.28
N LYS A 221 8.80 -20.17 8.28
CA LYS A 221 8.20 -19.41 7.17
C LYS A 221 8.90 -18.07 6.98
N VAL A 222 9.12 -17.32 8.07
CA VAL A 222 9.83 -16.03 8.06
C VAL A 222 11.20 -16.14 7.38
N LEU A 223 11.98 -17.14 7.77
CA LEU A 223 13.31 -17.37 7.20
C LEU A 223 13.27 -17.87 5.75
N LEU A 224 12.29 -18.72 5.38
CA LEU A 224 12.12 -19.19 4.00
C LEU A 224 11.62 -18.09 3.05
N GLU A 225 10.89 -17.11 3.55
CA GLU A 225 10.42 -15.94 2.80
C GLU A 225 11.51 -14.87 2.62
N GLY A 226 12.73 -15.11 3.15
CA GLY A 226 13.92 -14.30 2.89
C GLY A 226 14.16 -13.18 3.89
N GLU A 227 13.48 -13.18 5.05
CA GLU A 227 13.84 -12.22 6.11
C GLU A 227 15.26 -12.51 6.60
N ALA A 228 16.08 -11.45 6.67
CA ALA A 228 17.46 -11.59 7.08
C ALA A 228 17.59 -12.14 8.49
N PRO A 229 18.35 -13.24 8.74
CA PRO A 229 18.44 -13.84 10.06
C PRO A 229 18.88 -12.87 11.17
N ILE A 230 19.68 -11.86 10.84
CA ILE A 230 20.08 -10.80 11.79
C ILE A 230 18.88 -9.94 12.20
N ALA A 231 17.97 -9.64 11.28
CA ALA A 231 16.73 -8.90 11.60
C ALA A 231 15.82 -9.73 12.50
N VAL A 232 15.73 -11.04 12.24
CA VAL A 232 15.00 -11.99 13.09
C VAL A 232 15.57 -12.00 14.50
N ILE A 233 16.89 -12.08 14.69
CA ILE A 233 17.52 -11.99 16.02
C ILE A 233 17.12 -10.69 16.71
N GLY A 234 17.18 -9.55 16.01
CA GLY A 234 16.81 -8.26 16.57
C GLY A 234 15.36 -8.21 17.06
N ALA A 235 14.44 -8.77 16.28
CA ALA A 235 13.03 -8.85 16.64
C ALA A 235 12.78 -9.75 17.86
N LEU A 236 13.41 -10.92 17.91
CA LEU A 236 13.31 -11.86 19.04
C LEU A 236 13.92 -11.25 20.31
N ASP A 237 15.14 -10.70 20.24
CA ASP A 237 15.83 -10.07 21.37
C ASP A 237 14.98 -8.92 21.93
N TYR A 238 14.44 -8.05 21.07
CA TYR A 238 13.58 -6.95 21.48
C TYR A 238 12.34 -7.46 22.26
N LYS A 239 11.62 -8.44 21.72
CA LYS A 239 10.42 -8.99 22.36
C LYS A 239 10.72 -9.73 23.64
N PHE A 240 11.78 -10.47 23.69
CA PHE A 240 12.19 -11.18 24.89
C PHE A 240 12.62 -10.22 26.00
N ARG A 241 13.36 -9.14 25.68
CA ARG A 241 13.71 -8.08 26.66
C ARG A 241 12.47 -7.34 27.15
N GLU A 242 11.56 -6.96 26.23
CA GLU A 242 10.31 -6.32 26.60
C GLU A 242 9.53 -7.14 27.64
N GLN A 243 9.43 -8.44 27.44
CA GLN A 243 8.71 -9.34 28.35
C GLN A 243 9.48 -9.63 29.65
N CYS A 244 10.81 -9.78 29.55
CA CYS A 244 11.67 -9.95 30.73
C CYS A 244 11.59 -8.76 31.68
N LEU A 245 11.57 -7.54 31.15
CA LEU A 245 11.47 -6.30 31.93
C LEU A 245 10.09 -6.06 32.57
N LYS A 246 9.03 -6.63 32.01
CA LYS A 246 7.67 -6.52 32.58
C LYS A 246 7.47 -7.34 33.86
N ALA A 247 8.49 -8.09 34.30
CA ALA A 247 8.58 -8.86 35.56
C ALA A 247 7.40 -9.82 35.86
N GLU A 248 6.49 -10.05 34.93
CA GLU A 248 5.39 -11.00 35.07
C GLU A 248 5.83 -12.39 34.61
N GLY A 249 6.62 -13.01 35.42
CA GLY A 249 6.87 -14.44 35.65
C GLY A 249 6.65 -15.51 34.56
N THR A 250 6.78 -15.21 33.27
CA THR A 250 6.56 -16.18 32.20
C THR A 250 7.69 -17.21 32.04
N LEU A 251 8.94 -16.85 32.35
CA LEU A 251 10.09 -17.75 32.28
C LEU A 251 10.95 -17.63 33.55
N SER A 252 11.75 -18.68 33.80
CA SER A 252 12.77 -18.62 34.85
C SER A 252 13.93 -17.70 34.44
N PRO A 253 14.67 -17.11 35.42
CA PRO A 253 15.87 -16.34 35.09
C PRO A 253 16.91 -17.15 34.30
N ARG A 254 16.95 -18.47 34.53
CA ARG A 254 17.84 -19.41 33.82
C ARG A 254 17.45 -19.51 32.32
N ASP A 255 16.14 -19.63 32.03
CA ASP A 255 15.65 -19.75 30.66
C ASP A 255 15.87 -18.46 29.88
N TRP A 256 15.67 -17.30 30.52
CA TRP A 256 16.00 -16.01 29.94
C TRP A 256 17.49 -15.89 29.61
N ALA A 257 18.37 -16.22 30.56
CA ALA A 257 19.82 -16.17 30.35
C ALA A 257 20.27 -17.11 29.22
N ALA A 258 19.71 -18.32 29.17
CA ALA A 258 19.98 -19.29 28.09
C ALA A 258 19.54 -18.73 26.73
N SER A 259 18.34 -18.17 26.63
CA SER A 259 17.79 -17.64 25.37
C SER A 259 18.62 -16.46 24.85
N PHE A 260 19.00 -15.50 25.70
CA PHE A 260 19.86 -14.37 25.31
C PHE A 260 21.26 -14.81 24.91
N SER A 261 21.83 -15.81 25.62
CA SER A 261 23.12 -16.39 25.25
C SER A 261 23.08 -17.05 23.87
N LEU A 262 22.00 -17.79 23.57
CA LEU A 262 21.80 -18.41 22.25
C LEU A 262 21.66 -17.36 21.15
N LEU A 263 20.89 -16.29 21.33
CA LEU A 263 20.75 -15.21 20.35
C LEU A 263 22.08 -14.47 20.12
N SER A 264 22.86 -14.22 21.16
CA SER A 264 24.19 -13.60 21.04
C SER A 264 25.15 -14.50 20.25
N ARG A 265 25.14 -15.81 20.52
CA ARG A 265 25.95 -16.79 19.77
C ARG A 265 25.48 -16.91 18.32
N ALA A 266 24.16 -16.86 18.07
CA ALA A 266 23.60 -16.85 16.72
C ALA A 266 24.11 -15.65 15.93
N ASN A 267 24.10 -14.46 16.53
CA ASN A 267 24.62 -13.24 15.88
C ASN A 267 26.10 -13.39 15.50
N LEU A 268 26.92 -13.92 16.40
CA LEU A 268 28.34 -14.20 16.11
C LEU A 268 28.49 -15.24 14.98
N ALA A 269 27.70 -16.31 14.98
CA ALA A 269 27.76 -17.34 13.96
C ALA A 269 27.33 -16.83 12.57
N LEU A 270 26.32 -15.96 12.50
CA LEU A 270 25.85 -15.35 11.24
C LEU A 270 26.88 -14.36 10.66
N THR A 271 27.65 -13.70 11.51
CA THR A 271 28.72 -12.77 11.07
C THR A 271 30.05 -13.47 10.79
N SER A 272 30.15 -14.75 11.12
CA SER A 272 31.31 -15.61 10.85
C SER A 272 31.06 -16.53 9.63
N SER A 273 31.89 -17.53 9.44
CA SER A 273 31.82 -18.48 8.33
C SER A 273 30.74 -19.56 8.44
N SER A 274 29.82 -19.49 9.40
CA SER A 274 28.83 -20.56 9.67
C SER A 274 27.38 -20.03 9.77
N PRO A 275 26.79 -19.51 8.69
CA PRO A 275 25.44 -18.94 8.74
C PRO A 275 24.38 -19.95 9.16
N GLN A 276 24.51 -21.23 8.76
CA GLN A 276 23.56 -22.28 9.13
C GLN A 276 23.56 -22.54 10.64
N ALA A 277 24.73 -22.56 11.28
CA ALA A 277 24.83 -22.68 12.72
C ALA A 277 24.16 -21.52 13.47
N GLY A 278 24.21 -20.31 12.89
CA GLY A 278 23.49 -19.15 13.41
C GLY A 278 21.96 -19.34 13.36
N ILE A 279 21.44 -19.85 12.25
CA ILE A 279 20.02 -20.16 12.09
C ILE A 279 19.58 -21.23 13.11
N ASP A 280 20.32 -22.28 13.27
CA ASP A 280 20.01 -23.35 14.23
C ASP A 280 19.94 -22.81 15.67
N LEU A 281 20.85 -21.91 16.04
CA LEU A 281 20.83 -21.25 17.34
C LEU A 281 19.62 -20.33 17.55
N ILE A 282 19.10 -19.69 16.49
CA ILE A 282 17.85 -18.92 16.55
C ILE A 282 16.68 -19.85 16.88
N TYR A 283 16.58 -21.00 16.22
CA TYR A 283 15.54 -22.00 16.51
C TYR A 283 15.64 -22.51 17.95
N GLU A 284 16.84 -22.75 18.43
CA GLU A 284 17.07 -23.23 19.79
C GLU A 284 16.69 -22.18 20.84
N ALA A 285 17.02 -20.90 20.61
CA ALA A 285 16.59 -19.79 21.47
C ALA A 285 15.05 -19.69 21.55
N LEU A 286 14.37 -19.73 20.41
CA LEU A 286 12.92 -19.65 20.36
C LEU A 286 12.27 -20.87 21.05
N ARG A 287 12.84 -22.06 20.85
CA ARG A 287 12.39 -23.31 21.49
C ARG A 287 12.54 -23.23 23.00
N THR A 288 13.66 -22.75 23.52
CA THR A 288 13.92 -22.58 24.96
C THR A 288 12.85 -21.70 25.61
N VAL A 289 12.49 -20.57 24.98
CA VAL A 289 11.43 -19.69 25.46
C VAL A 289 10.07 -20.38 25.42
N CYS A 290 9.75 -21.07 24.33
CA CYS A 290 8.48 -21.75 24.16
C CYS A 290 8.29 -22.86 25.19
N GLU A 291 9.30 -23.67 25.46
CA GLU A 291 9.28 -24.74 26.45
C GLU A 291 9.20 -24.20 27.88
N GLY A 292 10.03 -23.21 28.21
CA GLY A 292 10.00 -22.56 29.52
C GLY A 292 8.65 -21.91 29.85
N ALA A 293 7.99 -21.30 28.86
CA ALA A 293 6.66 -20.72 29.03
C ALA A 293 5.55 -21.77 29.28
N ARG A 294 5.71 -23.00 28.76
CA ARG A 294 4.73 -24.10 28.96
C ARG A 294 4.74 -24.70 30.36
N TRP A 295 5.90 -24.77 30.98
CA TRP A 295 6.04 -25.39 32.29
C TRP A 295 5.48 -24.57 33.46
N LYS A 296 5.04 -23.34 33.18
CA LYS A 296 4.45 -22.44 34.18
C LYS A 296 2.92 -22.31 34.08
N LYS A 297 2.29 -22.99 33.10
CA LYS A 297 0.83 -23.17 33.05
C LYS A 297 0.44 -24.45 33.73
#